data_f08b0696fdcde9a62dd417be657cef70
#
_entry.id   f08b0696fdcde9a62dd417be657cef70
#
_cell.length_a   1.000
_cell.length_b   1.000
_cell.length_c   1.000
_cell.angle_alpha   90.00
_cell.angle_beta   90.00
_cell.angle_gamma   90.00
#
_symmetry.space_group_name_H-M   'P 1'
#
loop_
_entity.id
_entity.type
_entity.pdbx_description
1 polymer ?
#
loop_
_entity_poly.entity_id
_entity_poly.type
_entity_poly.pdbx_seq_one_letter_code
_entity_poly.pdbx_strand_id
1 'polypeptide(L)'
;SGVLAALSAGLYLSRQSSRFFSANTRLQANAVWNVLTFLLNGLLFLLIGLQWRTILESIEAKSFGSILGEAALVSITVIVIRVGWVFLATYVPRFLSRRLRTKDPYPGWRNVVIIAWTGLRGGISLAAALALPVVVATGQAFPHRNLIIELTFGVILATLVGQGLS
;
A
#
# COMPACT_ATOMS: atom_id res chain seq x y z
N SER A 1 -13.34 11.34 5.32
CA SER A 1 -12.54 10.78 4.24
C SER A 1 -13.08 9.41 3.84
N GLY A 2 -13.43 9.22 2.55
CA GLY A 2 -14.04 8.00 2.03
C GLY A 2 -13.20 6.74 2.26
N VAL A 3 -11.87 6.86 2.28
CA VAL A 3 -10.95 5.74 2.53
C VAL A 3 -11.13 5.17 3.95
N LEU A 4 -11.22 6.03 4.96
CA LEU A 4 -11.43 5.59 6.35
C LEU A 4 -12.82 4.96 6.53
N ALA A 5 -13.83 5.51 5.87
CA ALA A 5 -15.17 4.96 5.89
C ALA A 5 -15.22 3.57 5.24
N ALA A 6 -14.60 3.40 4.07
CA ALA A 6 -14.52 2.11 3.39
C ALA A 6 -13.74 1.07 4.22
N LEU A 7 -12.64 1.48 4.85
CA LEU A 7 -11.82 0.60 5.68
C LEU A 7 -12.56 0.16 6.95
N SER A 8 -13.24 1.08 7.64
CA SER A 8 -14.03 0.76 8.83
C SER A 8 -15.23 -0.13 8.50
N ALA A 9 -15.93 0.12 7.39
CA ALA A 9 -17.01 -0.72 6.91
C ALA A 9 -16.52 -2.13 6.55
N GLY A 10 -15.39 -2.25 5.85
CA GLY A 10 -14.78 -3.54 5.51
C GLY A 10 -14.38 -4.36 6.73
N LEU A 11 -13.77 -3.72 7.74
CA LEU A 11 -13.40 -4.38 9.00
C LEU A 11 -14.65 -4.83 9.78
N TYR A 12 -15.69 -4.00 9.83
CA TYR A 12 -16.94 -4.37 10.48
C TYR A 12 -17.63 -5.54 9.81
N LEU A 13 -17.79 -5.50 8.47
CA LEU A 13 -18.37 -6.60 7.69
C LEU A 13 -17.54 -7.89 7.82
N SER A 14 -16.21 -7.80 7.80
CA SER A 14 -15.34 -8.95 7.97
C SER A 14 -15.54 -9.63 9.33
N ARG A 15 -15.67 -8.87 10.41
CA ARG A 15 -15.94 -9.41 11.75
C ARG A 15 -17.32 -10.05 11.89
N GLN A 16 -18.33 -9.50 11.21
CA GLN A 16 -19.71 -9.96 11.32
C GLN A 16 -20.12 -10.92 10.19
N SER A 17 -19.22 -11.22 9.25
CA SER A 17 -19.53 -11.99 8.04
C SER A 17 -20.14 -13.36 8.33
N SER A 18 -19.72 -14.03 9.43
CA SER A 18 -20.29 -15.32 9.85
C SER A 18 -21.71 -15.23 10.38
N ARG A 19 -22.18 -14.04 10.80
CA ARG A 19 -23.53 -13.83 11.30
C ARG A 19 -24.51 -13.43 10.20
N PHE A 20 -24.04 -12.69 9.19
CA PHE A 20 -24.89 -12.13 8.13
C PHE A 20 -24.96 -13.00 6.87
N PHE A 21 -23.92 -13.80 6.60
CA PHE A 21 -23.82 -14.55 5.34
C PHE A 21 -23.74 -16.06 5.57
N SER A 22 -24.50 -16.81 4.77
CA SER A 22 -24.37 -18.26 4.72
C SER A 22 -23.01 -18.68 4.17
N ALA A 23 -22.59 -19.93 4.41
CA ALA A 23 -21.32 -20.46 3.92
C ALA A 23 -21.19 -20.34 2.40
N ASN A 24 -22.26 -20.63 1.67
CA ASN A 24 -22.30 -20.57 0.21
C ASN A 24 -22.18 -19.13 -0.29
N THR A 25 -22.88 -18.18 0.33
CA THR A 25 -22.78 -16.74 0.01
C THR A 25 -21.38 -16.21 0.24
N ARG A 26 -20.68 -16.68 1.27
CA ARG A 26 -19.30 -16.28 1.56
C ARG A 26 -18.31 -16.80 0.50
N LEU A 27 -18.50 -18.02 0.01
CA LEU A 27 -17.68 -18.56 -1.08
C LEU A 27 -17.87 -17.76 -2.38
N GLN A 28 -19.12 -17.48 -2.74
CA GLN A 28 -19.44 -16.65 -3.91
C GLN A 28 -18.89 -15.22 -3.77
N ALA A 29 -19.06 -14.61 -2.61
CA ALA A 29 -18.51 -13.27 -2.33
C ALA A 29 -16.98 -13.24 -2.47
N ASN A 30 -16.28 -14.26 -1.99
CA ASN A 30 -14.83 -14.37 -2.15
C ASN A 30 -14.42 -14.50 -3.62
N ALA A 31 -15.14 -15.30 -4.41
CA ALA A 31 -14.88 -15.45 -5.84
C ALA A 31 -15.05 -14.11 -6.59
N VAL A 32 -16.16 -13.40 -6.34
CA VAL A 32 -16.41 -12.07 -6.91
C VAL A 32 -15.35 -11.07 -6.47
N TRP A 33 -14.97 -11.10 -5.19
CA TRP A 33 -13.95 -10.18 -4.64
C TRP A 33 -12.57 -10.42 -5.26
N ASN A 34 -12.22 -11.68 -5.54
CA ASN A 34 -10.95 -12.01 -6.22
C ASN A 34 -10.92 -11.43 -7.64
N VAL A 35 -12.01 -11.58 -8.41
CA VAL A 35 -12.12 -11.00 -9.75
C VAL A 35 -12.06 -9.48 -9.70
N LEU A 36 -12.81 -8.85 -8.77
CA LEU A 36 -12.80 -7.40 -8.58
C LEU A 36 -11.40 -6.89 -8.24
N THR A 37 -10.71 -7.56 -7.32
CA THR A 37 -9.34 -7.19 -6.92
C THR A 37 -8.37 -7.32 -8.09
N PHE A 38 -8.51 -8.35 -8.91
CA PHE A 38 -7.72 -8.52 -10.13
C PHE A 38 -7.94 -7.37 -11.11
N LEU A 39 -9.19 -7.01 -11.38
CA LEU A 39 -9.54 -5.90 -12.27
C LEU A 39 -9.04 -4.55 -11.74
N LEU A 40 -9.22 -4.29 -10.44
CA LEU A 40 -8.71 -3.07 -9.80
C LEU A 40 -7.19 -2.98 -9.83
N ASN A 41 -6.49 -4.07 -9.61
CA ASN A 41 -5.03 -4.11 -9.76
C ASN A 41 -4.61 -3.81 -11.21
N GLY A 42 -5.28 -4.41 -12.20
CA GLY A 42 -5.05 -4.11 -13.62
C GLY A 42 -5.27 -2.64 -13.96
N LEU A 43 -6.35 -2.04 -13.43
CA LEU A 43 -6.64 -0.62 -13.59
C LEU A 43 -5.55 0.26 -12.95
N LEU A 44 -5.06 -0.09 -11.76
CA LEU A 44 -3.97 0.63 -11.12
C LEU A 44 -2.69 0.58 -11.96
N PHE A 45 -2.33 -0.58 -12.52
CA PHE A 45 -1.18 -0.68 -13.42
C PHE A 45 -1.35 0.16 -14.68
N LEU A 46 -2.54 0.20 -15.24
CA LEU A 46 -2.85 1.05 -16.39
C LEU A 46 -2.69 2.54 -16.06
N LEU A 47 -3.20 2.97 -14.91
CA LEU A 47 -3.03 4.35 -14.44
C LEU A 47 -1.56 4.70 -14.19
N ILE A 48 -0.77 3.78 -13.65
CA ILE A 48 0.68 3.93 -13.51
C ILE A 48 1.34 4.11 -14.89
N GLY A 49 0.96 3.29 -15.87
CA GLY A 49 1.47 3.40 -17.24
C GLY A 49 1.14 4.71 -17.91
N LEU A 50 -0.07 5.25 -17.71
CA LEU A 50 -0.47 6.54 -18.22
C LEU A 50 0.32 7.72 -17.64
N GLN A 51 0.73 7.63 -16.39
CA GLN A 51 1.56 8.66 -15.73
C GLN A 51 3.03 8.64 -16.18
N TRP A 52 3.47 7.58 -16.85
CA TRP A 52 4.86 7.38 -17.27
C TRP A 52 5.39 8.55 -18.11
N ARG A 53 4.59 9.02 -19.06
CA ARG A 53 4.97 10.13 -19.94
C ARG A 53 5.20 11.43 -19.16
N THR A 54 4.29 11.77 -18.25
CA THR A 54 4.40 12.99 -17.43
C THR A 54 5.66 12.96 -16.54
N ILE A 55 6.01 11.76 -16.07
CA ILE A 55 7.20 11.56 -15.22
C ILE A 55 8.48 11.70 -16.03
N LEU A 56 8.54 11.15 -17.25
CA LEU A 56 9.69 11.30 -18.13
C LEU A 56 9.96 12.79 -18.45
N GLU A 57 8.92 13.56 -18.74
CA GLU A 57 9.03 15.01 -19.00
C GLU A 57 9.54 15.78 -17.77
N SER A 58 9.19 15.36 -16.55
CA SER A 58 9.69 15.98 -15.31
C SER A 58 11.12 15.59 -14.99
N ILE A 59 11.56 14.41 -15.38
CA ILE A 59 12.95 13.94 -15.21
C ILE A 59 13.92 14.72 -16.08
N GLU A 60 13.52 15.10 -17.30
CA GLU A 60 14.34 15.94 -18.20
C GLU A 60 14.61 17.33 -17.62
N ALA A 61 13.68 17.85 -16.80
CA ALA A 61 13.81 19.16 -16.16
C ALA A 61 14.70 19.19 -14.91
N LYS A 62 14.98 18.02 -14.29
CA LYS A 62 15.81 17.88 -13.08
C LYS A 62 16.96 16.91 -13.34
N SER A 63 18.05 17.02 -12.57
CA SER A 63 19.12 16.03 -12.62
C SER A 63 18.59 14.65 -12.23
N PHE A 64 18.69 13.70 -13.15
CA PHE A 64 18.25 12.28 -12.96
C PHE A 64 18.78 11.68 -11.66
N GLY A 65 20.03 12.01 -11.30
CA GLY A 65 20.67 11.52 -10.07
C GLY A 65 19.99 11.98 -8.78
N SER A 66 19.49 13.21 -8.71
CA SER A 66 18.81 13.73 -7.51
C SER A 66 17.46 13.05 -7.29
N ILE A 67 16.67 12.88 -8.34
CA ILE A 67 15.36 12.22 -8.27
C ILE A 67 15.52 10.74 -7.85
N LEU A 68 16.52 10.05 -8.42
CA LEU A 68 16.82 8.68 -8.05
C LEU A 68 17.25 8.55 -6.58
N GLY A 69 18.07 9.49 -6.11
CA GLY A 69 18.51 9.53 -4.71
C GLY A 69 17.36 9.76 -3.74
N GLU A 70 16.48 10.72 -4.04
CA GLU A 70 15.28 11.00 -3.24
C GLU A 70 14.31 9.82 -3.23
N ALA A 71 14.02 9.22 -4.40
CA ALA A 71 13.15 8.06 -4.51
C ALA A 71 13.73 6.83 -3.78
N ALA A 72 15.04 6.60 -3.87
CA ALA A 72 15.71 5.51 -3.16
C ALA A 72 15.65 5.72 -1.63
N LEU A 73 15.92 6.93 -1.16
CA LEU A 73 15.87 7.26 0.26
C LEU A 73 14.46 7.06 0.83
N VAL A 74 13.43 7.56 0.13
CA VAL A 74 12.03 7.38 0.54
C VAL A 74 11.65 5.89 0.50
N SER A 75 12.05 5.15 -0.54
CA SER A 75 11.77 3.71 -0.66
C SER A 75 12.39 2.91 0.48
N ILE A 76 13.67 3.16 0.79
CA ILE A 76 14.38 2.51 1.90
C ILE A 76 13.68 2.84 3.23
N THR A 77 13.32 4.10 3.45
CA THR A 77 12.62 4.54 4.66
C THR A 77 11.29 3.82 4.83
N VAL A 78 10.49 3.75 3.77
CA VAL A 78 9.19 3.03 3.79
C VAL A 78 9.37 1.55 4.09
N ILE A 79 10.36 0.90 3.46
CA ILE A 79 10.66 -0.52 3.69
C ILE A 79 11.09 -0.76 5.15
N VAL A 80 12.00 0.06 5.68
CA VAL A 80 12.51 -0.06 7.06
C VAL A 80 11.38 0.14 8.08
N ILE A 81 10.57 1.19 7.92
CA ILE A 81 9.43 1.46 8.79
C ILE A 81 8.44 0.30 8.75
N ARG A 82 8.15 -0.22 7.58
CA ARG A 82 7.23 -1.34 7.41
C ARG A 82 7.74 -2.62 8.05
N VAL A 83 8.98 -3.01 7.79
CA VAL A 83 9.60 -4.17 8.43
C VAL A 83 9.55 -4.01 9.93
N GLY A 84 9.99 -2.87 10.47
CA GLY A 84 9.93 -2.55 11.90
C GLY A 84 8.51 -2.66 12.46
N TRP A 85 7.51 -2.09 11.74
CA TRP A 85 6.12 -2.16 12.16
C TRP A 85 5.57 -3.59 12.19
N VAL A 86 5.85 -4.41 11.17
CA VAL A 86 5.39 -5.80 11.11
C VAL A 86 6.00 -6.62 12.26
N PHE A 87 7.30 -6.42 12.55
CA PHE A 87 7.94 -7.04 13.72
C PHE A 87 7.29 -6.57 15.03
N LEU A 88 7.10 -5.27 15.21
CA LEU A 88 6.45 -4.70 16.39
C LEU A 88 5.03 -5.27 16.56
N ALA A 89 4.22 -5.22 15.51
CA ALA A 89 2.84 -5.70 15.52
C ALA A 89 2.73 -7.21 15.75
N THR A 90 3.76 -7.98 15.36
CA THR A 90 3.78 -9.43 15.55
C THR A 90 4.23 -9.83 16.95
N TYR A 91 5.28 -9.22 17.48
CA TYR A 91 5.91 -9.65 18.73
C TYR A 91 5.37 -8.93 19.97
N VAL A 92 5.05 -7.63 19.89
CA VAL A 92 4.59 -6.84 21.04
C VAL A 92 3.28 -7.36 21.65
N PRO A 93 2.22 -7.67 20.88
CA PRO A 93 0.98 -8.21 21.47
C PRO A 93 1.18 -9.56 22.15
N ARG A 94 2.09 -10.38 21.59
CA ARG A 94 2.42 -11.70 22.15
C ARG A 94 3.27 -11.60 23.42
N PHE A 95 4.09 -10.56 23.51
CA PHE A 95 4.85 -10.25 24.73
C PHE A 95 3.95 -9.73 25.86
N LEU A 96 2.96 -8.88 25.54
CA LEU A 96 2.04 -8.30 26.52
C LEU A 96 0.95 -9.26 26.97
N SER A 97 0.55 -10.23 26.15
CA SER A 97 -0.60 -11.10 26.44
C SER A 97 -0.22 -12.59 26.47
N ARG A 98 -0.21 -13.17 27.68
CA ARG A 98 -0.02 -14.62 27.87
C ARG A 98 -1.07 -15.47 27.15
N ARG A 99 -2.31 -14.98 27.02
CA ARG A 99 -3.41 -15.66 26.30
C ARG A 99 -3.16 -15.79 24.80
N LEU A 100 -2.55 -14.80 24.18
CA LEU A 100 -2.17 -14.84 22.76
C LEU A 100 -1.01 -15.81 22.54
N ARG A 101 -0.05 -15.83 23.46
CA ARG A 101 1.12 -16.71 23.39
C ARG A 101 0.79 -18.20 23.47
N THR A 102 -0.26 -18.58 24.21
CA THR A 102 -0.71 -19.99 24.34
C THR A 102 -1.60 -20.43 23.17
N LYS A 103 -2.36 -19.51 22.55
CA LYS A 103 -3.23 -19.82 21.42
C LYS A 103 -2.52 -19.78 20.07
N ASP A 104 -1.50 -18.96 19.95
CA ASP A 104 -0.83 -18.68 18.68
C ASP A 104 0.69 -18.52 18.96
N PRO A 105 1.45 -19.64 18.88
CA PRO A 105 2.87 -19.64 19.18
C PRO A 105 3.64 -18.68 18.27
N TYR A 106 4.80 -18.22 18.71
CA TYR A 106 5.63 -17.27 17.97
C TYR A 106 5.86 -17.74 16.52
N PRO A 107 5.41 -17.00 15.50
CA PRO A 107 5.75 -17.35 14.13
C PRO A 107 7.25 -17.24 13.94
N GLY A 108 7.82 -18.18 13.18
CA GLY A 108 9.23 -18.12 12.84
C GLY A 108 9.57 -16.77 12.16
N TRP A 109 10.70 -16.19 12.50
CA TRP A 109 11.14 -14.89 11.97
C TRP A 109 11.10 -14.80 10.43
N ARG A 110 11.33 -15.93 9.74
CA ARG A 110 11.24 -16.05 8.28
C ARG A 110 9.83 -15.72 7.75
N ASN A 111 8.79 -16.22 8.41
CA ASN A 111 7.40 -15.94 8.02
C ASN A 111 7.06 -14.46 8.21
N VAL A 112 7.58 -13.85 9.28
CA VAL A 112 7.37 -12.42 9.54
C VAL A 112 8.06 -11.56 8.48
N VAL A 113 9.27 -11.93 8.07
CA VAL A 113 9.99 -11.26 6.97
C VAL A 113 9.24 -11.40 5.64
N ILE A 114 8.75 -12.60 5.32
CA ILE A 114 7.96 -12.82 4.09
C ILE A 114 6.71 -11.94 4.08
N ILE A 115 5.97 -11.88 5.19
CA ILE A 115 4.77 -11.03 5.32
C ILE A 115 5.13 -9.55 5.20
N ALA A 116 6.23 -9.11 5.80
CA ALA A 116 6.71 -7.74 5.70
C ALA A 116 7.09 -7.39 4.25
N TRP A 117 7.73 -8.32 3.56
CA TRP A 117 8.20 -8.15 2.19
C TRP A 117 7.06 -8.16 1.18
N THR A 118 6.19 -9.17 1.20
CA THR A 118 5.11 -9.34 0.19
C THR A 118 3.96 -8.34 0.32
N GLY A 119 3.83 -7.65 1.44
CA GLY A 119 2.70 -6.78 1.70
C GLY A 119 2.81 -5.35 1.16
N LEU A 120 3.89 -4.97 0.46
CA LEU A 120 4.09 -3.63 -0.09
C LEU A 120 3.33 -3.47 -1.43
N ARG A 121 2.02 -3.27 -1.35
CA ARG A 121 1.22 -2.92 -2.54
C ARG A 121 1.00 -1.40 -2.59
N GLY A 122 1.76 -0.70 -3.43
CA GLY A 122 1.75 0.76 -3.55
C GLY A 122 0.49 1.39 -4.17
N GLY A 123 -0.52 0.61 -4.56
CA GLY A 123 -1.71 1.13 -5.23
C GLY A 123 -2.51 2.15 -4.43
N ILE A 124 -2.60 1.98 -3.11
CA ILE A 124 -3.31 2.93 -2.23
C ILE A 124 -2.55 4.26 -2.14
N SER A 125 -1.22 4.23 -2.09
CA SER A 125 -0.40 5.44 -2.03
C SER A 125 -0.48 6.24 -3.33
N LEU A 126 -0.52 5.57 -4.48
CA LEU A 126 -0.74 6.23 -5.77
C LEU A 126 -2.13 6.87 -5.84
N ALA A 127 -3.17 6.13 -5.47
CA ALA A 127 -4.53 6.66 -5.42
C ALA A 127 -4.63 7.87 -4.49
N ALA A 128 -3.97 7.83 -3.34
CA ALA A 128 -3.92 8.95 -2.40
C ALA A 128 -3.15 10.15 -2.97
N ALA A 129 -2.03 9.93 -3.66
CA ALA A 129 -1.24 11.00 -4.29
C ALA A 129 -2.01 11.66 -5.45
N LEU A 130 -2.71 10.87 -6.27
CA LEU A 130 -3.53 11.41 -7.37
C LEU A 130 -4.79 12.12 -6.85
N ALA A 131 -5.32 11.73 -5.70
CA ALA A 131 -6.46 12.38 -5.06
C ALA A 131 -6.12 13.75 -4.42
N LEU A 132 -4.84 14.15 -4.39
CA LEU A 132 -4.46 15.48 -3.94
C LEU A 132 -5.08 16.57 -4.85
N PRO A 133 -5.75 17.59 -4.29
CA PRO A 133 -6.37 18.63 -5.08
C PRO A 133 -5.31 19.42 -5.86
N VAL A 134 -5.68 19.87 -7.04
CA VAL A 134 -4.80 20.72 -7.89
C VAL A 134 -4.64 22.10 -7.26
N VAL A 135 -5.71 22.59 -6.63
CA VAL A 135 -5.80 23.92 -6.01
C VAL A 135 -6.22 23.79 -4.56
N VAL A 136 -5.57 24.48 -3.67
CA VAL A 136 -5.92 24.55 -2.25
C VAL A 136 -7.14 25.45 -2.05
N ALA A 137 -7.82 25.36 -0.92
CA ALA A 137 -9.00 26.19 -0.58
C ALA A 137 -8.76 27.71 -0.68
N THR A 138 -7.49 28.13 -0.65
CA THR A 138 -7.06 29.53 -0.81
C THR A 138 -6.94 29.97 -2.28
N GLY A 139 -7.25 29.11 -3.28
CA GLY A 139 -7.11 29.41 -4.71
C GLY A 139 -5.68 29.26 -5.26
N GLN A 140 -4.71 28.91 -4.42
CA GLN A 140 -3.33 28.69 -4.86
C GLN A 140 -3.10 27.23 -5.30
N ALA A 141 -2.14 27.01 -6.21
CA ALA A 141 -1.73 25.66 -6.59
C ALA A 141 -1.19 24.88 -5.37
N PHE A 142 -1.53 23.58 -5.27
CA PHE A 142 -1.04 22.76 -4.16
C PHE A 142 0.50 22.66 -4.21
N PRO A 143 1.21 23.11 -3.14
CA PRO A 143 2.66 23.16 -3.15
C PRO A 143 3.24 21.75 -3.32
N HIS A 144 4.22 21.61 -4.19
CA HIS A 144 4.96 20.36 -4.44
C HIS A 144 4.11 19.12 -4.82
N ARG A 145 2.88 19.31 -5.35
CA ARG A 145 2.00 18.23 -5.77
C ARG A 145 2.69 17.27 -6.74
N ASN A 146 3.36 17.79 -7.75
CA ASN A 146 4.06 17.01 -8.77
C ASN A 146 5.19 16.17 -8.14
N LEU A 147 5.96 16.77 -7.24
CA LEU A 147 7.04 16.06 -6.52
C LEU A 147 6.49 14.90 -5.67
N ILE A 148 5.35 15.08 -5.01
CA ILE A 148 4.71 13.99 -4.25
C ILE A 148 4.29 12.85 -5.17
N ILE A 149 3.73 13.15 -6.35
CA ILE A 149 3.34 12.14 -7.33
C ILE A 149 4.57 11.43 -7.89
N GLU A 150 5.62 12.16 -8.25
CA GLU A 150 6.88 11.62 -8.76
C GLU A 150 7.54 10.68 -7.74
N LEU A 151 7.68 11.10 -6.49
CA LEU A 151 8.26 10.28 -5.42
C LEU A 151 7.41 9.04 -5.13
N THR A 152 6.08 9.19 -5.09
CA THR A 152 5.17 8.06 -4.88
C THR A 152 5.32 7.03 -6.00
N PHE A 153 5.40 7.50 -7.24
CA PHE A 153 5.61 6.64 -8.39
C PHE A 153 6.98 5.94 -8.35
N GLY A 154 8.05 6.68 -8.02
CA GLY A 154 9.39 6.12 -7.84
C GLY A 154 9.44 5.02 -6.78
N VAL A 155 8.77 5.23 -5.64
CA VAL A 155 8.66 4.21 -4.58
C VAL A 155 7.88 2.99 -5.07
N ILE A 156 6.79 3.18 -5.82
CA ILE A 156 6.00 2.07 -6.37
C ILE A 156 6.82 1.26 -7.36
N LEU A 157 7.54 1.91 -8.28
CA LEU A 157 8.42 1.22 -9.22
C LEU A 157 9.55 0.47 -8.51
N ALA A 158 10.22 1.11 -7.55
CA ALA A 158 11.29 0.49 -6.78
C ALA A 158 10.80 -0.75 -6.02
N THR A 159 9.61 -0.66 -5.40
CA THR A 159 9.01 -1.79 -4.69
C THR A 159 8.52 -2.89 -5.63
N LEU A 160 7.91 -2.53 -6.77
CA LEU A 160 7.48 -3.50 -7.78
C LEU A 160 8.66 -4.27 -8.38
N VAL A 161 9.73 -3.56 -8.76
CA VAL A 161 10.94 -4.18 -9.33
C VAL A 161 11.65 -5.00 -8.27
N GLY A 162 11.87 -4.45 -7.07
CA GLY A 162 12.58 -5.13 -5.99
C GLY A 162 11.85 -6.37 -5.46
N GLN A 163 10.51 -6.35 -5.43
CA GLN A 163 9.70 -7.46 -4.94
C GLN A 163 9.21 -8.40 -6.05
N GLY A 164 9.07 -7.89 -7.27
CA GLY A 164 8.67 -8.71 -8.41
C GLY A 164 9.79 -9.60 -8.95
N LEU A 165 11.05 -9.26 -8.66
CA LEU A 165 12.24 -10.02 -9.07
C LEU A 165 12.79 -10.95 -7.97
N SER A 166 12.27 -10.90 -6.75
CA SER A 166 12.66 -11.74 -5.61
C SER A 166 11.58 -12.74 -5.25
#